data_35dbfd1455283f99fc7b23a93c2399cc
#
_entry.id   35dbfd1455283f99fc7b23a93c2399cc
#
_cell.length_a   1.000
_cell.length_b   1.000
_cell.length_c   1.000
_cell.angle_alpha   90.00
_cell.angle_beta   90.00
_cell.angle_gamma   90.00
#
_symmetry.space_group_name_H-M   'P 1'
#
loop_
_entity.id
_entity.type
_entity.pdbx_description
1 polymer ?
#
loop_
_entity_poly.entity_id
_entity_poly.type
_entity_poly.pdbx_seq_one_letter_code
_entity_poly.pdbx_strand_id
1 'polypeptide(L)'
;MRIALFIITALISICPSSVAEEKFAPELYAFFNGMPKLPFEKEAEFLKETGYAGISQIYANGTGRKLAERVAAYEKAGVKVLSVYLPATANPLEEEAVQALANRGGMIELTVKTINPEIVESIRQTATMAETLKIKVALYPHAGLAVETVPQAMNLIGKVDHPNLGVMFNLCHFLKSEKADDLEKVLAKAGDRLFAVSTCGADTDGKGWGQLIQTLDKGTFPQKRLFNALKEMNFKGPVGLQCYALKGDRKTNLATSMKAWQELLKKLNVGE
;
A
#
# COMPACT_ATOMS: atom_id res chain seq x y z
N MET A 1 -20.38 -14.69 75.67
CA MET A 1 -20.43 -15.37 74.36
C MET A 1 -19.76 -14.49 73.30
N ARG A 2 -18.50 -14.76 72.97
CA ARG A 2 -17.69 -13.99 71.98
C ARG A 2 -17.80 -14.69 70.64
N ILE A 3 -18.37 -14.02 69.67
CA ILE A 3 -18.51 -14.50 68.30
C ILE A 3 -17.25 -14.06 67.54
N ALA A 4 -16.43 -15.01 67.11
CA ALA A 4 -15.24 -14.73 66.26
C ALA A 4 -15.69 -14.69 64.79
N LEU A 5 -15.47 -13.58 64.14
CA LEU A 5 -15.75 -13.35 62.72
C LEU A 5 -14.48 -13.77 61.94
N PHE A 6 -14.55 -14.85 61.19
CA PHE A 6 -13.52 -15.28 60.23
C PHE A 6 -13.69 -14.51 58.93
N ILE A 7 -12.75 -13.64 58.60
CA ILE A 7 -12.65 -13.00 57.29
C ILE A 7 -11.86 -13.92 56.36
N ILE A 8 -12.51 -14.55 55.38
CA ILE A 8 -11.85 -15.30 54.32
C ILE A 8 -11.45 -14.33 53.23
N THR A 9 -10.15 -14.05 53.13
CA THR A 9 -9.58 -13.25 52.04
C THR A 9 -9.36 -14.14 50.84
N ALA A 10 -10.24 -14.05 49.84
CA ALA A 10 -10.04 -14.74 48.55
C ALA A 10 -8.93 -14.04 47.75
N LEU A 11 -7.79 -14.66 47.61
CA LEU A 11 -6.74 -14.25 46.66
C LEU A 11 -7.16 -14.58 45.23
N ILE A 12 -7.61 -13.55 44.49
CA ILE A 12 -7.88 -13.66 43.05
C ILE A 12 -6.49 -13.66 42.38
N SER A 13 -6.05 -14.82 41.94
CA SER A 13 -4.85 -14.99 41.11
C SER A 13 -5.17 -14.50 39.70
N ILE A 14 -4.77 -13.28 39.37
CA ILE A 14 -4.85 -12.75 38.00
C ILE A 14 -3.71 -13.42 37.21
N CYS A 15 -4.01 -14.50 36.49
CA CYS A 15 -3.10 -14.99 35.44
C CYS A 15 -3.01 -13.94 34.35
N PRO A 16 -1.82 -13.44 34.00
CA PRO A 16 -1.68 -12.61 32.82
C PRO A 16 -1.98 -13.49 31.61
N SER A 17 -3.10 -13.19 30.93
CA SER A 17 -3.36 -13.75 29.61
C SER A 17 -2.23 -13.30 28.70
N SER A 18 -1.39 -14.21 28.23
CA SER A 18 -0.43 -13.91 27.16
C SER A 18 -1.24 -13.58 25.92
N VAL A 19 -1.41 -12.29 25.64
CA VAL A 19 -1.93 -11.84 24.35
C VAL A 19 -0.88 -12.28 23.34
N ALA A 20 -1.21 -13.29 22.53
CA ALA A 20 -0.33 -13.69 21.43
C ALA A 20 -0.11 -12.46 20.54
N GLU A 21 1.13 -12.06 20.35
CA GLU A 21 1.49 -10.93 19.49
C GLU A 21 0.93 -11.17 18.09
N GLU A 22 0.08 -10.26 17.62
CA GLU A 22 -0.52 -10.38 16.28
C GLU A 22 0.58 -10.38 15.23
N LYS A 23 0.62 -11.43 14.40
CA LYS A 23 1.65 -11.56 13.36
C LYS A 23 1.54 -10.42 12.36
N PHE A 24 2.66 -9.76 12.09
CA PHE A 24 2.75 -8.77 11.03
C PHE A 24 2.70 -9.48 9.67
N ALA A 25 1.58 -9.37 8.98
CA ALA A 25 1.32 -10.06 7.73
C ALA A 25 0.49 -9.20 6.76
N PRO A 26 1.02 -8.05 6.29
CA PRO A 26 0.31 -7.21 5.34
C PRO A 26 0.06 -7.95 4.02
N GLU A 27 -1.11 -7.70 3.40
CA GLU A 27 -1.45 -8.27 2.10
C GLU A 27 -0.55 -7.68 1.00
N LEU A 28 -0.03 -8.54 0.09
CA LEU A 28 0.77 -8.12 -1.07
C LEU A 28 -0.09 -8.11 -2.34
N TYR A 29 -0.04 -6.99 -3.06
CA TYR A 29 -0.73 -6.76 -4.34
C TYR A 29 0.27 -6.58 -5.47
N ALA A 30 0.05 -7.23 -6.61
CA ALA A 30 0.88 -7.02 -7.79
C ALA A 30 0.47 -5.73 -8.51
N PHE A 31 1.43 -4.90 -8.95
CA PHE A 31 1.12 -3.77 -9.81
C PHE A 31 0.74 -4.23 -11.22
N PHE A 32 -0.25 -3.59 -11.80
CA PHE A 32 -0.73 -3.85 -13.16
C PHE A 32 0.41 -3.87 -14.20
N ASN A 33 1.40 -3.02 -14.07
CA ASN A 33 2.53 -2.96 -15.00
C ASN A 33 3.41 -4.22 -15.01
N GLY A 34 3.34 -5.06 -13.97
CA GLY A 34 4.02 -6.36 -13.89
C GLY A 34 3.19 -7.56 -14.36
N MET A 35 1.90 -7.34 -14.63
CA MET A 35 1.00 -8.43 -14.99
C MET A 35 1.25 -8.97 -16.41
N PRO A 36 1.18 -10.30 -16.61
CA PRO A 36 1.10 -10.86 -17.96
C PRO A 36 -0.21 -10.43 -18.64
N LYS A 37 -0.20 -10.34 -19.97
CA LYS A 37 -1.41 -10.01 -20.74
C LYS A 37 -2.34 -11.24 -20.81
N LEU A 38 -3.32 -11.30 -19.94
CA LEU A 38 -4.29 -12.38 -19.81
C LEU A 38 -5.72 -11.81 -19.75
N PRO A 39 -6.77 -12.59 -20.04
CA PRO A 39 -8.13 -12.26 -19.63
C PRO A 39 -8.25 -12.08 -18.12
N PHE A 40 -9.20 -11.26 -17.64
CA PHE A 40 -9.30 -10.89 -16.22
C PHE A 40 -9.44 -12.11 -15.29
N GLU A 41 -10.21 -13.12 -15.70
CA GLU A 41 -10.37 -14.36 -14.94
C GLU A 41 -9.04 -15.10 -14.78
N LYS A 42 -8.24 -15.14 -15.85
CA LYS A 42 -6.91 -15.81 -15.82
C LYS A 42 -5.86 -14.99 -15.09
N GLU A 43 -5.95 -13.66 -15.10
CA GLU A 43 -5.13 -12.79 -14.25
C GLU A 43 -5.43 -13.08 -12.77
N ALA A 44 -6.70 -13.12 -12.39
CA ALA A 44 -7.16 -13.34 -11.02
C ALA A 44 -6.79 -14.74 -10.51
N GLU A 45 -7.02 -15.79 -11.31
CA GLU A 45 -6.59 -17.16 -11.01
C GLU A 45 -5.09 -17.23 -10.75
N PHE A 46 -4.28 -16.65 -11.65
CA PHE A 46 -2.81 -16.63 -11.52
C PHE A 46 -2.36 -15.91 -10.24
N LEU A 47 -2.94 -14.75 -9.90
CA LEU A 47 -2.60 -14.03 -8.68
C LEU A 47 -2.95 -14.84 -7.42
N LYS A 48 -4.13 -15.46 -7.39
CA LYS A 48 -4.54 -16.34 -6.30
C LYS A 48 -3.59 -17.53 -6.13
N GLU A 49 -3.30 -18.25 -7.20
CA GLU A 49 -2.39 -19.42 -7.19
C GLU A 49 -0.97 -19.04 -6.74
N THR A 50 -0.51 -17.83 -7.10
CA THR A 50 0.79 -17.32 -6.71
C THR A 50 0.82 -16.79 -5.27
N GLY A 51 -0.35 -16.50 -4.65
CA GLY A 51 -0.48 -16.03 -3.27
C GLY A 51 -0.62 -14.52 -3.10
N TYR A 52 -0.86 -13.78 -4.19
CA TYR A 52 -1.17 -12.35 -4.11
C TYR A 52 -2.61 -12.13 -3.63
N ALA A 53 -2.81 -11.07 -2.84
CA ALA A 53 -4.15 -10.64 -2.44
C ALA A 53 -4.97 -10.04 -3.59
N GLY A 54 -4.31 -9.64 -4.68
CA GLY A 54 -4.91 -9.09 -5.87
C GLY A 54 -3.97 -8.21 -6.67
N ILE A 55 -4.57 -7.23 -7.35
CA ILE A 55 -3.86 -6.27 -8.22
C ILE A 55 -4.02 -4.84 -7.70
N SER A 56 -3.00 -4.02 -7.90
CA SER A 56 -3.00 -2.59 -7.61
C SER A 56 -2.55 -1.76 -8.82
N GLN A 57 -2.76 -0.45 -8.73
CA GLN A 57 -2.33 0.54 -9.72
C GLN A 57 -2.85 0.29 -11.15
N ILE A 58 -4.12 -0.09 -11.26
CA ILE A 58 -4.75 -0.15 -12.58
C ILE A 58 -4.85 1.29 -13.11
N TYR A 59 -4.33 1.52 -14.31
CA TYR A 59 -4.44 2.85 -14.93
C TYR A 59 -5.90 3.18 -15.23
N ALA A 60 -6.41 4.29 -14.65
CA ALA A 60 -7.82 4.67 -14.74
C ALA A 60 -8.23 5.23 -16.10
N ASN A 61 -7.31 5.56 -17.00
CA ASN A 61 -7.61 6.11 -18.30
C ASN A 61 -8.46 5.14 -19.14
N GLY A 62 -9.74 5.46 -19.32
CA GLY A 62 -10.70 4.65 -20.10
C GLY A 62 -11.12 3.34 -19.44
N THR A 63 -11.02 3.22 -18.12
CA THR A 63 -11.27 1.94 -17.41
C THR A 63 -12.69 1.72 -16.95
N GLY A 64 -13.58 2.71 -16.87
CA GLY A 64 -14.91 2.62 -16.25
C GLY A 64 -15.58 1.22 -16.33
N ARG A 65 -16.14 0.86 -17.49
CA ARG A 65 -16.76 -0.47 -17.69
C ARG A 65 -15.77 -1.62 -17.48
N LYS A 66 -14.54 -1.50 -17.97
CA LYS A 66 -13.51 -2.54 -17.82
C LYS A 66 -13.07 -2.70 -16.35
N LEU A 67 -13.12 -1.64 -15.54
CA LEU A 67 -12.86 -1.74 -14.11
C LEU A 67 -13.91 -2.61 -13.44
N ALA A 68 -15.19 -2.39 -13.73
CA ALA A 68 -16.29 -3.20 -13.19
C ALA A 68 -16.18 -4.68 -13.59
N GLU A 69 -15.89 -4.97 -14.86
CA GLU A 69 -15.67 -6.33 -15.35
C GLU A 69 -14.49 -7.02 -14.66
N ARG A 70 -13.38 -6.28 -14.47
CA ARG A 70 -12.20 -6.80 -13.76
C ARG A 70 -12.49 -7.04 -12.28
N VAL A 71 -13.14 -6.10 -11.59
CA VAL A 71 -13.53 -6.27 -10.18
C VAL A 71 -14.38 -7.54 -10.02
N ALA A 72 -15.39 -7.74 -10.86
CA ALA A 72 -16.25 -8.92 -10.80
C ALA A 72 -15.46 -10.24 -11.01
N ALA A 73 -14.54 -10.27 -11.98
CA ALA A 73 -13.70 -11.44 -12.23
C ALA A 73 -12.76 -11.75 -11.05
N TYR A 74 -12.18 -10.72 -10.45
CA TYR A 74 -11.27 -10.84 -9.31
C TYR A 74 -12.00 -11.31 -8.04
N GLU A 75 -13.17 -10.72 -7.74
CA GLU A 75 -14.00 -11.15 -6.61
C GLU A 75 -14.44 -12.63 -6.76
N LYS A 76 -14.84 -13.05 -7.96
CA LYS A 76 -15.18 -14.45 -8.24
C LYS A 76 -14.02 -15.40 -7.96
N ALA A 77 -12.78 -14.98 -8.19
CA ALA A 77 -11.59 -15.74 -7.86
C ALA A 77 -11.19 -15.65 -6.37
N GLY A 78 -11.77 -14.72 -5.60
CA GLY A 78 -11.44 -14.48 -4.19
C GLY A 78 -10.17 -13.64 -4.00
N VAL A 79 -9.84 -12.79 -4.97
CA VAL A 79 -8.79 -11.77 -4.89
C VAL A 79 -9.38 -10.39 -5.19
N LYS A 80 -8.62 -9.31 -4.97
CA LYS A 80 -9.16 -7.94 -5.01
C LYS A 80 -8.51 -7.10 -6.11
N VAL A 81 -9.24 -6.12 -6.62
CA VAL A 81 -8.68 -4.93 -7.27
C VAL A 81 -8.54 -3.87 -6.18
N LEU A 82 -7.29 -3.58 -5.77
CA LEU A 82 -7.02 -2.66 -4.68
C LEU A 82 -7.18 -1.21 -5.10
N SER A 83 -6.57 -0.80 -6.22
CA SER A 83 -6.46 0.62 -6.53
C SER A 83 -6.52 0.96 -8.01
N VAL A 84 -6.95 2.19 -8.27
CA VAL A 84 -6.74 2.88 -9.54
C VAL A 84 -5.66 3.95 -9.36
N TYR A 85 -4.87 4.15 -10.42
CA TYR A 85 -3.75 5.09 -10.45
C TYR A 85 -3.93 6.09 -11.57
N LEU A 86 -3.85 7.40 -11.27
CA LEU A 86 -4.05 8.48 -12.23
C LEU A 86 -3.41 9.78 -11.76
N PRO A 87 -3.15 10.73 -12.69
CA PRO A 87 -2.75 12.07 -12.30
C PRO A 87 -3.94 12.87 -11.74
N ALA A 88 -3.71 13.66 -10.69
CA ALA A 88 -4.63 14.72 -10.30
C ALA A 88 -4.67 15.80 -11.40
N THR A 89 -5.88 16.23 -11.75
CA THR A 89 -6.14 17.29 -12.73
C THR A 89 -6.97 18.41 -12.10
N ALA A 90 -7.18 19.52 -12.80
CA ALA A 90 -8.06 20.59 -12.32
C ALA A 90 -9.53 20.15 -12.17
N ASN A 91 -9.92 19.09 -12.89
CA ASN A 91 -11.25 18.48 -12.72
C ASN A 91 -11.17 17.33 -11.71
N PRO A 92 -12.06 17.26 -10.72
CA PRO A 92 -12.13 16.13 -9.81
C PRO A 92 -12.45 14.84 -10.57
N LEU A 93 -12.14 13.71 -9.94
CA LEU A 93 -12.48 12.41 -10.49
C LEU A 93 -13.98 12.17 -10.38
N GLU A 94 -14.60 11.77 -11.49
CA GLU A 94 -16.02 11.42 -11.52
C GLU A 94 -16.27 10.08 -10.82
N GLU A 95 -17.39 9.98 -10.10
CA GLU A 95 -17.78 8.80 -9.32
C GLU A 95 -17.82 7.53 -10.17
N GLU A 96 -18.39 7.60 -11.37
CA GLU A 96 -18.54 6.48 -12.29
C GLU A 96 -17.22 5.81 -12.66
N ALA A 97 -16.13 6.58 -12.65
CA ALA A 97 -14.80 6.04 -12.96
C ALA A 97 -14.29 5.04 -11.92
N VAL A 98 -14.77 5.11 -10.68
CA VAL A 98 -14.28 4.34 -9.53
C VAL A 98 -15.37 3.61 -8.76
N GLN A 99 -16.64 3.79 -9.08
CA GLN A 99 -17.79 3.21 -8.37
C GLN A 99 -17.66 1.68 -8.19
N ALA A 100 -17.02 0.99 -9.13
CA ALA A 100 -16.76 -0.45 -9.01
C ALA A 100 -15.87 -0.83 -7.80
N LEU A 101 -15.14 0.12 -7.19
CA LEU A 101 -14.35 -0.09 -5.99
C LEU A 101 -15.14 0.23 -4.69
N ALA A 102 -16.37 0.72 -4.79
CA ALA A 102 -17.15 1.16 -3.63
C ALA A 102 -17.37 0.03 -2.62
N ASN A 103 -17.21 0.33 -1.33
CA ASN A 103 -17.38 -0.60 -0.20
C ASN A 103 -16.45 -1.84 -0.22
N ARG A 104 -15.33 -1.81 -0.96
CA ARG A 104 -14.40 -2.92 -1.14
C ARG A 104 -13.03 -2.69 -0.50
N GLY A 105 -12.88 -1.60 0.27
CA GLY A 105 -11.59 -1.20 0.82
C GLY A 105 -10.60 -0.76 -0.26
N GLY A 106 -11.12 -0.24 -1.38
CA GLY A 106 -10.32 0.23 -2.51
C GLY A 106 -9.63 1.56 -2.26
N MET A 107 -8.76 1.95 -3.20
CA MET A 107 -7.96 3.17 -3.11
C MET A 107 -7.86 3.88 -4.45
N ILE A 108 -7.81 5.21 -4.42
CA ILE A 108 -7.43 6.08 -5.54
C ILE A 108 -6.03 6.59 -5.26
N GLU A 109 -5.08 6.32 -6.13
CA GLU A 109 -3.70 6.77 -6.02
C GLU A 109 -3.45 7.91 -6.99
N LEU A 110 -3.15 9.10 -6.46
CA LEU A 110 -3.02 10.34 -7.24
C LEU A 110 -1.55 10.77 -7.34
N THR A 111 -1.02 10.86 -8.56
CA THR A 111 0.20 11.62 -8.82
C THR A 111 -0.12 13.10 -9.03
N VAL A 112 0.79 13.99 -8.63
CA VAL A 112 0.58 15.44 -8.71
C VAL A 112 1.71 16.09 -9.51
N LYS A 113 1.39 16.54 -10.73
CA LYS A 113 2.35 17.16 -11.65
C LYS A 113 2.57 18.65 -11.38
N THR A 114 1.55 19.33 -10.87
CA THR A 114 1.56 20.76 -10.52
C THR A 114 0.74 20.97 -9.26
N ILE A 115 1.07 22.01 -8.49
CA ILE A 115 0.30 22.41 -7.31
C ILE A 115 -0.16 23.85 -7.53
N ASN A 116 -1.49 24.02 -7.61
CA ASN A 116 -2.18 25.29 -7.68
C ASN A 116 -3.53 25.16 -6.95
N PRO A 117 -4.28 26.27 -6.73
CA PRO A 117 -5.55 26.21 -6.02
C PRO A 117 -6.57 25.26 -6.65
N GLU A 118 -6.64 25.18 -7.97
CA GLU A 118 -7.58 24.30 -8.70
C GLU A 118 -7.28 22.82 -8.44
N ILE A 119 -6.00 22.44 -8.44
CA ILE A 119 -5.59 21.05 -8.12
C ILE A 119 -5.88 20.72 -6.66
N VAL A 120 -5.63 21.65 -5.73
CA VAL A 120 -5.93 21.44 -4.30
C VAL A 120 -7.43 21.19 -4.11
N GLU A 121 -8.26 22.02 -4.75
CA GLU A 121 -9.73 21.88 -4.67
C GLU A 121 -10.22 20.60 -5.34
N SER A 122 -9.70 20.26 -6.51
CA SER A 122 -10.01 19.01 -7.21
C SER A 122 -9.69 17.76 -6.38
N ILE A 123 -8.52 17.74 -5.71
CA ILE A 123 -8.15 16.64 -4.81
C ILE A 123 -9.13 16.58 -3.62
N ARG A 124 -9.54 17.72 -3.05
CA ARG A 124 -10.51 17.77 -1.95
C ARG A 124 -11.86 17.19 -2.38
N GLN A 125 -12.38 17.61 -3.53
CA GLN A 125 -13.64 17.09 -4.06
C GLN A 125 -13.56 15.59 -4.38
N THR A 126 -12.45 15.13 -4.96
CA THR A 126 -12.19 13.70 -5.17
C THR A 126 -12.17 12.94 -3.84
N ALA A 127 -11.55 13.47 -2.79
CA ALA A 127 -11.50 12.83 -1.48
C ALA A 127 -12.89 12.79 -0.81
N THR A 128 -13.69 13.84 -0.97
CA THR A 128 -15.09 13.91 -0.49
C THR A 128 -15.97 12.86 -1.19
N MET A 129 -15.92 12.79 -2.51
CA MET A 129 -16.64 11.79 -3.30
C MET A 129 -16.22 10.38 -2.90
N ALA A 130 -14.90 10.11 -2.83
CA ALA A 130 -14.37 8.81 -2.49
C ALA A 130 -14.75 8.35 -1.06
N GLU A 131 -14.91 9.28 -0.11
CA GLU A 131 -15.37 8.96 1.25
C GLU A 131 -16.78 8.39 1.25
N THR A 132 -17.69 8.92 0.45
CA THR A 132 -19.07 8.39 0.32
C THR A 132 -19.09 6.96 -0.19
N LEU A 133 -18.12 6.60 -1.04
CA LEU A 133 -17.93 5.26 -1.58
C LEU A 133 -17.09 4.34 -0.68
N LYS A 134 -16.59 4.83 0.46
CA LYS A 134 -15.62 4.14 1.34
C LYS A 134 -14.34 3.73 0.59
N ILE A 135 -13.89 4.57 -0.31
CA ILE A 135 -12.63 4.45 -1.04
C ILE A 135 -11.63 5.45 -0.44
N LYS A 136 -10.42 5.01 -0.11
CA LYS A 136 -9.35 5.90 0.35
C LYS A 136 -8.72 6.66 -0.83
N VAL A 137 -8.23 7.87 -0.57
CA VAL A 137 -7.42 8.61 -1.54
C VAL A 137 -6.01 8.75 -0.99
N ALA A 138 -5.01 8.33 -1.76
CA ALA A 138 -3.60 8.45 -1.39
C ALA A 138 -2.84 9.27 -2.42
N LEU A 139 -2.09 10.27 -1.99
CA LEU A 139 -1.09 10.89 -2.84
C LEU A 139 0.04 9.90 -3.08
N TYR A 140 0.47 9.79 -4.33
CA TYR A 140 1.55 8.94 -4.78
C TYR A 140 2.78 9.80 -5.10
N PRO A 141 3.74 9.96 -4.18
CA PRO A 141 4.99 10.65 -4.46
C PRO A 141 5.72 9.99 -5.61
N HIS A 142 6.05 10.76 -6.64
CA HIS A 142 6.65 10.27 -7.87
C HIS A 142 7.82 11.13 -8.30
N ALA A 143 9.01 10.56 -8.43
CA ALA A 143 10.21 11.24 -8.86
C ALA A 143 9.99 12.03 -10.16
N GLY A 144 10.40 13.30 -10.18
CA GLY A 144 10.25 14.22 -11.31
C GLY A 144 8.88 14.92 -11.40
N LEU A 145 7.99 14.75 -10.42
CA LEU A 145 6.72 15.47 -10.34
C LEU A 145 6.74 16.53 -9.22
N ALA A 146 5.70 17.38 -9.13
CA ALA A 146 5.61 18.42 -8.09
C ALA A 146 5.46 17.84 -6.67
N VAL A 147 4.86 16.65 -6.54
CA VAL A 147 4.87 15.85 -5.32
C VAL A 147 5.76 14.65 -5.56
N GLU A 148 7.00 14.75 -5.16
CA GLU A 148 8.06 13.77 -5.40
C GLU A 148 8.42 12.98 -4.15
N THR A 149 8.21 13.58 -2.97
CA THR A 149 8.58 13.03 -1.67
C THR A 149 7.40 12.94 -0.72
N VAL A 150 7.48 12.06 0.27
CA VAL A 150 6.46 11.97 1.34
C VAL A 150 6.31 13.31 2.09
N PRO A 151 7.37 14.03 2.47
CA PRO A 151 7.23 15.36 3.08
C PRO A 151 6.43 16.35 2.22
N GLN A 152 6.64 16.37 0.90
CA GLN A 152 5.86 17.23 -0.01
C GLN A 152 4.39 16.81 -0.08
N ALA A 153 4.12 15.49 -0.12
CA ALA A 153 2.76 14.96 -0.05
C ALA A 153 2.06 15.38 1.26
N MET A 154 2.73 15.27 2.39
CA MET A 154 2.17 15.68 3.69
C MET A 154 1.87 17.19 3.75
N ASN A 155 2.71 18.02 3.13
CA ASN A 155 2.43 19.46 2.99
C ASN A 155 1.19 19.72 2.13
N LEU A 156 0.99 18.96 1.05
CA LEU A 156 -0.21 19.09 0.21
C LEU A 156 -1.45 18.56 0.93
N ILE A 157 -1.36 17.45 1.68
CA ILE A 157 -2.43 16.93 2.53
C ILE A 157 -2.91 17.98 3.52
N GLY A 158 -1.98 18.71 4.16
CA GLY A 158 -2.32 19.84 5.04
C GLY A 158 -3.04 21.00 4.35
N LYS A 159 -2.76 21.27 3.06
CA LYS A 159 -3.47 22.30 2.27
C LYS A 159 -4.85 21.82 1.81
N VAL A 160 -4.99 20.55 1.45
CA VAL A 160 -6.28 19.96 1.06
C VAL A 160 -7.19 19.84 2.27
N ASP A 161 -6.64 19.49 3.44
CA ASP A 161 -7.33 19.37 4.73
C ASP A 161 -8.58 18.48 4.65
N HIS A 162 -8.38 17.22 4.25
CA HIS A 162 -9.46 16.23 4.17
C HIS A 162 -9.08 14.92 4.88
N PRO A 163 -9.94 14.36 5.76
CA PRO A 163 -9.61 13.17 6.55
C PRO A 163 -9.40 11.92 5.70
N ASN A 164 -10.09 11.80 4.57
CA ASN A 164 -9.98 10.66 3.64
C ASN A 164 -8.80 10.75 2.68
N LEU A 165 -7.92 11.77 2.83
CA LEU A 165 -6.69 11.91 2.04
C LEU A 165 -5.47 11.50 2.86
N GLY A 166 -4.67 10.60 2.33
CA GLY A 166 -3.40 10.16 2.90
C GLY A 166 -2.29 10.11 1.86
N VAL A 167 -1.23 9.42 2.19
CA VAL A 167 -0.05 9.25 1.33
C VAL A 167 0.30 7.77 1.18
N MET A 168 0.84 7.41 0.03
CA MET A 168 1.51 6.14 -0.22
C MET A 168 3.02 6.35 -0.13
N PHE A 169 3.73 5.46 0.59
CA PHE A 169 5.18 5.36 0.48
C PHE A 169 5.54 4.47 -0.70
N ASN A 170 6.49 4.89 -1.52
CA ASN A 170 6.98 4.10 -2.65
C ASN A 170 8.50 3.99 -2.60
N LEU A 171 9.02 2.79 -2.35
CA LEU A 171 10.44 2.56 -2.12
C LEU A 171 11.33 3.05 -3.28
N CYS A 172 10.99 2.74 -4.53
CA CYS A 172 11.84 3.10 -5.66
C CYS A 172 11.90 4.62 -5.90
N HIS A 173 10.81 5.33 -5.66
CA HIS A 173 10.79 6.80 -5.75
C HIS A 173 11.47 7.46 -4.54
N PHE A 174 11.28 6.90 -3.35
CA PHE A 174 12.02 7.32 -2.16
C PHE A 174 13.54 7.23 -2.39
N LEU A 175 14.04 6.07 -2.79
CA LEU A 175 15.47 5.89 -3.07
C LEU A 175 15.99 6.75 -4.24
N LYS A 176 15.10 7.17 -5.15
CA LYS A 176 15.44 8.08 -6.26
C LYS A 176 15.61 9.52 -5.81
N SER A 177 14.81 9.98 -4.86
CA SER A 177 14.63 11.41 -4.55
C SER A 177 15.05 11.79 -3.13
N GLU A 178 15.19 10.82 -2.24
CA GLU A 178 15.51 11.02 -0.82
C GLU A 178 16.73 10.16 -0.41
N LYS A 179 17.21 10.33 0.81
CA LYS A 179 18.32 9.52 1.34
C LYS A 179 17.79 8.28 2.02
N ALA A 180 18.36 7.13 1.73
CA ALA A 180 17.98 5.86 2.36
C ALA A 180 18.03 5.92 3.90
N ASP A 181 18.95 6.73 4.47
CA ASP A 181 19.10 6.90 5.91
C ASP A 181 17.92 7.62 6.58
N ASP A 182 17.13 8.39 5.81
CA ASP A 182 15.97 9.12 6.32
C ASP A 182 14.68 8.26 6.35
N LEU A 183 14.74 6.96 6.05
CA LEU A 183 13.57 6.08 5.87
C LEU A 183 12.58 6.18 7.04
N GLU A 184 13.03 5.92 8.25
CA GLU A 184 12.18 5.87 9.44
C GLU A 184 11.58 7.26 9.74
N LYS A 185 12.36 8.31 9.56
CA LYS A 185 11.90 9.70 9.71
C LYS A 185 10.80 10.05 8.69
N VAL A 186 10.95 9.60 7.45
CA VAL A 186 9.98 9.83 6.37
C VAL A 186 8.68 9.07 6.66
N LEU A 187 8.78 7.80 7.08
CA LEU A 187 7.62 7.00 7.48
C LEU A 187 6.91 7.60 8.70
N ALA A 188 7.65 7.99 9.74
CA ALA A 188 7.09 8.63 10.93
C ALA A 188 6.37 9.95 10.59
N LYS A 189 6.87 10.72 9.60
CA LYS A 189 6.20 11.94 9.13
C LYS A 189 4.85 11.66 8.48
N ALA A 190 4.69 10.54 7.80
CA ALA A 190 3.41 10.11 7.26
C ALA A 190 2.42 9.69 8.37
N GLY A 191 2.91 9.01 9.42
CA GLY A 191 2.11 8.60 10.57
C GLY A 191 0.81 7.90 10.16
N ASP A 192 -0.31 8.27 10.77
CA ASP A 192 -1.63 7.70 10.48
C ASP A 192 -2.16 8.02 9.08
N ARG A 193 -1.50 8.92 8.35
CA ARG A 193 -1.81 9.22 6.94
C ARG A 193 -1.10 8.27 5.96
N LEU A 194 -0.27 7.35 6.42
CA LEU A 194 0.31 6.31 5.58
C LEU A 194 -0.74 5.25 5.25
N PHE A 195 -1.38 5.35 4.09
CA PHE A 195 -2.48 4.46 3.70
C PHE A 195 -2.02 3.20 2.97
N ALA A 196 -0.91 3.28 2.25
CA ALA A 196 -0.33 2.14 1.54
C ALA A 196 1.19 2.30 1.41
N VAL A 197 1.84 1.18 1.15
CA VAL A 197 3.28 1.12 0.87
C VAL A 197 3.49 0.36 -0.44
N SER A 198 4.45 0.75 -1.25
CA SER A 198 4.94 -0.12 -2.30
C SER A 198 6.43 -0.41 -2.14
N THR A 199 6.80 -1.64 -2.48
CA THR A 199 8.17 -2.12 -2.44
C THR A 199 8.54 -2.88 -3.70
N CYS A 200 9.82 -3.15 -3.86
CA CYS A 200 10.44 -3.98 -4.90
C CYS A 200 11.85 -4.33 -4.45
N GLY A 201 12.53 -5.23 -5.12
CA GLY A 201 13.98 -5.30 -5.00
C GLY A 201 14.58 -4.00 -5.51
N ALA A 202 15.60 -3.48 -4.81
CA ALA A 202 16.24 -2.23 -5.16
C ALA A 202 17.66 -2.17 -4.62
N ASP A 203 18.54 -1.47 -5.34
CA ASP A 203 19.85 -1.11 -4.80
C ASP A 203 19.75 0.19 -4.01
N THR A 204 20.31 0.23 -2.80
CA THR A 204 20.26 1.39 -1.91
C THR A 204 20.78 2.67 -2.58
N ASP A 205 21.88 2.55 -3.32
CA ASP A 205 22.52 3.65 -4.04
C ASP A 205 22.23 3.63 -5.55
N GLY A 206 21.16 2.94 -5.96
CA GLY A 206 20.76 2.80 -7.35
C GLY A 206 20.50 4.15 -8.02
N LYS A 207 20.97 4.34 -9.27
CA LYS A 207 20.78 5.60 -10.02
C LYS A 207 19.73 5.46 -11.12
N GLY A 208 19.65 4.29 -11.74
CA GLY A 208 18.71 3.99 -12.82
C GLY A 208 17.54 3.14 -12.36
N TRP A 209 16.42 3.22 -13.08
CA TRP A 209 15.23 2.44 -12.73
C TRP A 209 15.47 0.94 -12.68
N GLY A 210 16.37 0.39 -13.52
CA GLY A 210 16.72 -1.04 -13.46
C GLY A 210 17.49 -1.48 -12.21
N GLN A 211 18.06 -0.53 -11.44
CA GLN A 211 18.67 -0.77 -10.14
C GLN A 211 17.68 -0.50 -9.00
N LEU A 212 16.73 0.43 -9.21
CA LEU A 212 15.74 0.83 -8.22
C LEU A 212 14.46 -0.02 -8.27
N ILE A 213 14.26 -0.79 -9.34
CA ILE A 213 13.12 -1.70 -9.50
C ILE A 213 13.62 -3.04 -10.01
N GLN A 214 13.66 -4.01 -9.12
CA GLN A 214 14.10 -5.38 -9.37
C GLN A 214 13.04 -6.35 -8.80
N THR A 215 13.17 -7.65 -9.06
CA THR A 215 12.41 -8.66 -8.32
C THR A 215 12.79 -8.60 -6.85
N LEU A 216 11.86 -8.88 -5.94
CA LEU A 216 12.01 -8.63 -4.50
C LEU A 216 13.16 -9.42 -3.83
N ASP A 217 13.63 -10.48 -4.47
CA ASP A 217 14.79 -11.27 -4.06
C ASP A 217 16.13 -10.60 -4.36
N LYS A 218 16.15 -9.48 -5.07
CA LYS A 218 17.35 -8.79 -5.55
C LYS A 218 17.52 -7.41 -4.92
N GLY A 219 18.73 -6.86 -5.18
CA GLY A 219 19.14 -5.53 -4.72
C GLY A 219 19.80 -5.54 -3.35
N THR A 220 20.41 -4.42 -3.00
CA THR A 220 21.18 -4.23 -1.76
C THR A 220 20.37 -3.54 -0.66
N PHE A 221 19.18 -3.00 -0.99
CA PHE A 221 18.34 -2.34 0.00
C PHE A 221 17.81 -3.35 1.03
N PRO A 222 18.00 -3.12 2.34
CA PRO A 222 17.61 -4.06 3.39
C PRO A 222 16.09 -4.02 3.62
N GLN A 223 15.32 -4.83 2.88
CA GLN A 223 13.85 -4.91 2.99
C GLN A 223 13.37 -5.08 4.44
N LYS A 224 14.09 -5.88 5.24
CA LYS A 224 13.77 -6.06 6.67
C LYS A 224 13.72 -4.74 7.43
N ARG A 225 14.56 -3.74 7.09
CA ARG A 225 14.55 -2.40 7.72
C ARG A 225 13.22 -1.68 7.47
N LEU A 226 12.75 -1.65 6.21
CA LEU A 226 11.46 -1.04 5.86
C LEU A 226 10.30 -1.69 6.63
N PHE A 227 10.25 -3.03 6.61
CA PHE A 227 9.13 -3.74 7.21
C PHE A 227 9.18 -3.82 8.75
N ASN A 228 10.36 -3.73 9.38
CA ASN A 228 10.47 -3.51 10.82
C ASN A 228 9.90 -2.15 11.20
N ALA A 229 10.28 -1.07 10.49
CA ALA A 229 9.73 0.25 10.76
C ALA A 229 8.19 0.28 10.61
N LEU A 230 7.64 -0.39 9.60
CA LEU A 230 6.18 -0.52 9.43
C LEU A 230 5.53 -1.34 10.56
N LYS A 231 6.18 -2.41 11.02
CA LYS A 231 5.71 -3.23 12.16
C LYS A 231 5.70 -2.38 13.44
N GLU A 232 6.77 -1.63 13.72
CA GLU A 232 6.88 -0.72 14.87
C GLU A 232 5.81 0.38 14.86
N MET A 233 5.46 0.89 13.68
CA MET A 233 4.36 1.86 13.48
C MET A 233 2.97 1.22 13.57
N ASN A 234 2.86 -0.09 13.76
CA ASN A 234 1.59 -0.83 13.69
C ASN A 234 0.84 -0.63 12.36
N PHE A 235 1.56 -0.52 11.25
CA PHE A 235 0.98 -0.34 9.93
C PHE A 235 0.06 -1.50 9.56
N LYS A 236 -1.18 -1.19 9.16
CA LYS A 236 -2.22 -2.18 8.79
C LYS A 236 -2.66 -2.06 7.32
N GLY A 237 -2.01 -1.19 6.56
CA GLY A 237 -2.34 -0.96 5.15
C GLY A 237 -1.81 -2.05 4.21
N PRO A 238 -2.25 -2.03 2.95
CA PRO A 238 -1.78 -2.94 1.92
C PRO A 238 -0.37 -2.59 1.45
N VAL A 239 0.32 -3.62 0.92
CA VAL A 239 1.63 -3.46 0.26
C VAL A 239 1.50 -3.77 -1.22
N GLY A 240 1.94 -2.88 -2.09
CA GLY A 240 2.05 -3.08 -3.53
C GLY A 240 3.46 -3.57 -3.92
N LEU A 241 3.54 -4.47 -4.89
CA LEU A 241 4.81 -4.86 -5.51
C LEU A 241 5.02 -4.07 -6.80
N GLN A 242 5.95 -3.11 -6.78
CA GLN A 242 6.32 -2.36 -7.98
C GLN A 242 7.07 -3.26 -8.98
N CYS A 243 6.63 -3.25 -10.23
CA CYS A 243 7.16 -4.12 -11.28
C CYS A 243 7.47 -3.38 -12.59
N TYR A 244 7.51 -2.04 -12.57
CA TYR A 244 7.73 -1.26 -13.78
C TYR A 244 9.03 -1.65 -14.48
N ALA A 245 8.94 -1.89 -15.79
CA ALA A 245 10.07 -2.18 -16.66
C ALA A 245 10.95 -3.39 -16.26
N LEU A 246 10.48 -4.28 -15.39
CA LEU A 246 11.17 -5.55 -15.14
C LEU A 246 11.32 -6.34 -16.44
N LYS A 247 12.55 -6.78 -16.71
CA LYS A 247 12.87 -7.64 -17.85
C LYS A 247 12.53 -9.10 -17.54
N GLY A 248 12.34 -9.90 -18.59
CA GLY A 248 12.10 -11.33 -18.50
C GLY A 248 10.63 -11.70 -18.45
N ASP A 249 10.36 -12.94 -18.08
CA ASP A 249 9.00 -13.47 -18.00
C ASP A 249 8.25 -12.91 -16.77
N ARG A 250 7.08 -12.33 -17.00
CA ARG A 250 6.31 -11.65 -15.96
C ARG A 250 5.77 -12.60 -14.89
N LYS A 251 5.36 -13.81 -15.27
CA LYS A 251 4.89 -14.81 -14.31
C LYS A 251 6.02 -15.24 -13.39
N THR A 252 7.19 -15.52 -13.96
CA THR A 252 8.39 -15.87 -13.20
C THR A 252 8.80 -14.75 -12.25
N ASN A 253 8.80 -13.49 -12.70
CA ASN A 253 9.14 -12.34 -11.86
C ASN A 253 8.21 -12.21 -10.65
N LEU A 254 6.90 -12.36 -10.88
CA LEU A 254 5.89 -12.30 -9.81
C LEU A 254 6.03 -13.49 -8.84
N ALA A 255 6.21 -14.71 -9.34
CA ALA A 255 6.40 -15.90 -8.49
C ALA A 255 7.68 -15.79 -7.63
N THR A 256 8.79 -15.33 -8.22
CA THR A 256 10.06 -15.10 -7.51
C THR A 256 9.90 -14.05 -6.41
N SER A 257 9.23 -12.94 -6.72
CA SER A 257 9.00 -11.87 -5.75
C SER A 257 8.06 -12.30 -4.61
N MET A 258 7.03 -13.11 -4.90
CA MET A 258 6.15 -13.65 -3.87
C MET A 258 6.90 -14.60 -2.93
N LYS A 259 7.76 -15.46 -3.47
CA LYS A 259 8.59 -16.32 -2.63
C LYS A 259 9.47 -15.50 -1.68
N ALA A 260 10.14 -14.47 -2.19
CA ALA A 260 10.96 -13.57 -1.38
C ALA A 260 10.12 -12.83 -0.31
N TRP A 261 8.89 -12.43 -0.65
CA TRP A 261 7.95 -11.84 0.29
C TRP A 261 7.60 -12.77 1.45
N GLN A 262 7.27 -14.02 1.15
CA GLN A 262 6.95 -15.02 2.18
C GLN A 262 8.13 -15.29 3.11
N GLU A 263 9.35 -15.37 2.56
CA GLU A 263 10.57 -15.51 3.34
C GLU A 263 10.84 -14.29 4.23
N LEU A 264 10.62 -13.07 3.71
CA LEU A 264 10.74 -11.84 4.47
C LEU A 264 9.76 -11.81 5.66
N LEU A 265 8.47 -12.09 5.42
CA LEU A 265 7.46 -12.13 6.49
C LEU A 265 7.79 -13.19 7.55
N LYS A 266 8.30 -14.35 7.15
CA LYS A 266 8.76 -15.38 8.09
C LYS A 266 9.85 -14.84 9.01
N LYS A 267 10.88 -14.19 8.47
CA LYS A 267 11.99 -13.57 9.24
C LYS A 267 11.52 -12.45 10.17
N LEU A 268 10.55 -11.64 9.76
CA LEU A 268 9.97 -10.55 10.57
C LEU A 268 9.16 -11.03 11.78
N ASN A 269 8.58 -12.24 11.69
CA ASN A 269 7.71 -12.79 12.73
C ASN A 269 8.42 -13.80 13.65
N VAL A 270 9.65 -14.20 13.33
CA VAL A 270 10.46 -15.12 14.19
C VAL A 270 11.42 -14.39 15.12
N GLY A 271 11.58 -13.06 14.96
CA GLY A 271 12.41 -12.25 15.88
C GLY A 271 13.92 -12.43 15.70
N GLU A 272 14.38 -12.87 14.51
CA GLU A 272 15.81 -12.96 14.16
C GLU A 272 16.35 -11.65 13.57
#